data_1b178372c35af55bcebc8ac827d83724
#
_entry.id   1b178372c35af55bcebc8ac827d83724
#
_cell.length_a   1.000
_cell.length_b   1.000
_cell.length_c   1.000
_cell.angle_alpha   90.00
_cell.angle_beta   90.00
_cell.angle_gamma   90.00
#
_symmetry.space_group_name_H-M   'P 1'
#
loop_
_entity.id
_entity.type
_entity.pdbx_description
1 polymer ?
#
loop_
_entity_poly.entity_id
_entity_poly.type
_entity_poly.pdbx_seq_one_letter_code
_entity_poly.pdbx_strand_id
1 'polypeptide(L)'
;CIDGKEHILKQVADEGHTIALHSYSHDYDKIYASRRAWLDDFAKVYGKVYAVTGQKPWAFRFPGGSYNSYNRDTADVIIAEMQKRGFAYYDWNAATADASSSATYDSCMDYLQNSIDSDHEVVLMHDSLELTPQYLQDVIDYIKDEGYSFETIDTADEVHF
;
A
#
# COMPACT_ATOMS: atom_id res chain seq x y z
N CYS A 1 6.74 -10.50 1.80
CA CYS A 1 8.01 -10.70 1.07
C CYS A 1 7.78 -11.47 -0.23
N ILE A 2 8.45 -11.04 -1.31
CA ILE A 2 8.31 -11.64 -2.66
C ILE A 2 9.03 -13.00 -2.75
N ASP A 3 10.08 -13.24 -1.96
CA ASP A 3 10.89 -14.46 -2.02
C ASP A 3 10.05 -15.73 -1.84
N GLY A 4 10.13 -16.62 -2.83
CA GLY A 4 9.33 -17.84 -2.91
C GLY A 4 7.87 -17.65 -3.34
N LYS A 5 7.45 -16.40 -3.60
CA LYS A 5 6.10 -16.02 -4.03
C LYS A 5 6.10 -15.26 -5.36
N GLU A 6 7.18 -15.35 -6.12
CA GLU A 6 7.36 -14.63 -7.39
C GLU A 6 6.24 -14.95 -8.39
N HIS A 7 5.75 -16.19 -8.39
CA HIS A 7 4.64 -16.61 -9.24
C HIS A 7 3.33 -15.89 -8.90
N ILE A 8 3.08 -15.61 -7.60
CA ILE A 8 1.89 -14.86 -7.15
C ILE A 8 2.00 -13.41 -7.62
N LEU A 9 3.15 -12.76 -7.40
CA LEU A 9 3.38 -11.39 -7.85
C LEU A 9 3.20 -11.27 -9.37
N LYS A 10 3.72 -12.26 -10.12
CA LYS A 10 3.54 -12.29 -11.57
C LYS A 10 2.07 -12.45 -11.95
N GLN A 11 1.33 -13.32 -11.29
CA GLN A 11 -0.10 -13.51 -11.53
C GLN A 11 -0.88 -12.22 -11.28
N VAL A 12 -0.65 -11.54 -10.15
CA VAL A 12 -1.28 -10.25 -9.82
C VAL A 12 -1.03 -9.21 -10.91
N ALA A 13 0.22 -9.15 -11.42
CA ALA A 13 0.58 -8.25 -12.51
C ALA A 13 -0.12 -8.62 -13.84
N ASP A 14 -0.18 -9.92 -14.17
CA ASP A 14 -0.80 -10.43 -15.41
C ASP A 14 -2.34 -10.26 -15.39
N GLU A 15 -2.96 -10.26 -14.22
CA GLU A 15 -4.39 -10.00 -14.01
C GLU A 15 -4.76 -8.50 -14.07
N GLY A 16 -3.78 -7.61 -14.24
CA GLY A 16 -4.00 -6.19 -14.51
C GLY A 16 -4.04 -5.30 -13.26
N HIS A 17 -3.66 -5.83 -12.10
CA HIS A 17 -3.55 -5.02 -10.89
C HIS A 17 -2.35 -4.05 -10.95
N THR A 18 -2.47 -2.88 -10.35
CA THR A 18 -1.36 -1.93 -10.20
C THR A 18 -0.40 -2.44 -9.14
N ILE A 19 0.85 -2.71 -9.53
CA ILE A 19 1.91 -3.07 -8.59
C ILE A 19 2.59 -1.79 -8.11
N ALA A 20 2.35 -1.43 -6.86
CA ALA A 20 3.02 -0.35 -6.17
C ALA A 20 4.10 -0.87 -5.21
N LEU A 21 5.05 -0.02 -4.84
CA LEU A 21 6.16 -0.38 -3.97
C LEU A 21 5.92 0.05 -2.52
N HIS A 22 6.42 -0.77 -1.55
CA HIS A 22 6.19 -0.51 -0.12
C HIS A 22 7.44 -0.62 0.75
N SER A 23 8.61 -0.51 0.22
CA SER A 23 9.94 -0.78 0.76
C SER A 23 10.40 -2.24 0.60
N TYR A 24 11.69 -2.44 0.74
CA TYR A 24 12.32 -3.76 0.73
C TYR A 24 12.42 -4.36 2.13
N SER A 25 12.87 -3.55 3.10
CA SER A 25 13.15 -4.03 4.46
C SER A 25 12.01 -3.86 5.44
N HIS A 26 11.13 -2.88 5.22
CA HIS A 26 10.09 -2.44 6.15
C HIS A 26 10.65 -2.06 7.56
N ASP A 27 11.92 -1.72 7.64
CA ASP A 27 12.61 -1.32 8.86
C ASP A 27 12.61 0.21 8.96
N TYR A 28 11.69 0.76 9.73
CA TYR A 28 11.42 2.19 9.85
C TYR A 28 12.66 2.99 10.24
N ASP A 29 13.43 2.50 11.21
CA ASP A 29 14.64 3.17 11.69
C ASP A 29 15.71 3.27 10.58
N LYS A 30 15.75 2.30 9.67
CA LYS A 30 16.67 2.32 8.54
C LYS A 30 16.16 3.13 7.38
N ILE A 31 14.94 2.87 6.92
CA ILE A 31 14.42 3.51 5.70
C ILE A 31 14.23 5.01 5.87
N TYR A 32 13.87 5.46 7.07
CA TYR A 32 13.65 6.88 7.37
C TYR A 32 14.86 7.60 7.97
N ALA A 33 16.00 6.91 8.16
CA ALA A 33 17.22 7.54 8.66
C ALA A 33 17.72 8.68 7.76
N SER A 34 17.47 8.61 6.46
CA SER A 34 17.82 9.66 5.48
C SER A 34 17.19 9.39 4.12
N ARG A 35 17.09 10.43 3.26
CA ARG A 35 16.73 10.27 1.85
C ARG A 35 17.59 9.20 1.14
N ARG A 36 18.86 9.12 1.44
CA ARG A 36 19.77 8.13 0.83
C ARG A 36 19.40 6.71 1.24
N ALA A 37 19.14 6.49 2.52
CA ALA A 37 18.72 5.20 3.04
C ALA A 37 17.40 4.73 2.40
N TRP A 38 16.44 5.66 2.28
CA TRP A 38 15.19 5.40 1.55
C TRP A 38 15.44 4.94 0.11
N LEU A 39 16.23 5.70 -0.65
CA LEU A 39 16.52 5.39 -2.05
C LEU A 39 17.25 4.05 -2.23
N ASP A 40 18.18 3.72 -1.33
CA ASP A 40 18.93 2.47 -1.37
C ASP A 40 18.02 1.25 -1.06
N ASP A 41 17.04 1.39 -0.16
CA ASP A 41 16.03 0.37 0.12
C ASP A 41 15.01 0.25 -1.02
N PHE A 42 14.50 1.39 -1.49
CA PHE A 42 13.54 1.47 -2.57
C PHE A 42 14.07 0.87 -3.89
N ALA A 43 15.34 1.12 -4.22
CA ALA A 43 15.95 0.56 -5.42
C ALA A 43 15.97 -0.98 -5.40
N LYS A 44 16.11 -1.59 -4.22
CA LYS A 44 16.10 -3.06 -4.08
C LYS A 44 14.72 -3.64 -4.38
N VAL A 45 13.66 -3.09 -3.80
CA VAL A 45 12.31 -3.59 -4.06
C VAL A 45 11.89 -3.31 -5.50
N TYR A 46 12.25 -2.14 -6.05
CA TYR A 46 12.03 -1.82 -7.46
C TYR A 46 12.66 -2.87 -8.39
N GLY A 47 13.97 -3.12 -8.20
CA GLY A 47 14.70 -4.09 -9.01
C GLY A 47 14.11 -5.49 -8.93
N LYS A 48 13.64 -5.90 -7.74
CA LYS A 48 13.02 -7.20 -7.53
C LYS A 48 11.66 -7.33 -8.23
N VAL A 49 10.79 -6.34 -8.09
CA VAL A 49 9.50 -6.31 -8.78
C VAL A 49 9.70 -6.31 -10.30
N TYR A 50 10.60 -5.47 -10.80
CA TYR A 50 10.91 -5.41 -12.22
C TYR A 50 11.45 -6.75 -12.77
N ALA A 51 12.34 -7.40 -12.03
CA ALA A 51 12.90 -8.70 -12.43
C ALA A 51 11.83 -9.81 -12.53
N VAL A 52 10.80 -9.77 -11.68
CA VAL A 52 9.72 -10.78 -11.67
C VAL A 52 8.65 -10.47 -12.71
N THR A 53 8.22 -9.23 -12.82
CA THR A 53 7.02 -8.85 -13.60
C THR A 53 7.36 -8.25 -14.96
N GLY A 54 8.56 -7.71 -15.14
CA GLY A 54 8.93 -6.88 -16.29
C GLY A 54 8.28 -5.49 -16.29
N GLN A 55 7.40 -5.20 -15.34
CA GLN A 55 6.73 -3.90 -15.21
C GLN A 55 7.63 -2.91 -14.48
N LYS A 56 7.49 -1.63 -14.81
CA LYS A 56 8.15 -0.51 -14.12
C LYS A 56 7.14 0.11 -13.15
N PRO A 57 7.19 -0.21 -11.86
CA PRO A 57 6.31 0.42 -10.89
C PRO A 57 6.51 1.94 -10.90
N TRP A 58 5.41 2.67 -10.85
CA TRP A 58 5.38 4.13 -10.84
C TRP A 58 4.77 4.69 -9.56
N ALA A 59 4.14 3.82 -8.77
CA ALA A 59 3.46 4.17 -7.52
C ALA A 59 4.15 3.53 -6.32
N PHE A 60 4.00 4.15 -5.15
CA PHE A 60 4.47 3.60 -3.89
C PHE A 60 3.60 4.07 -2.72
N ARG A 61 3.70 3.35 -1.60
CA ARG A 61 3.16 3.75 -0.31
C ARG A 61 4.27 3.75 0.72
N PHE A 62 4.27 4.75 1.60
CA PHE A 62 5.18 4.80 2.72
C PHE A 62 4.81 3.75 3.78
N PRO A 63 5.76 2.96 4.32
CA PRO A 63 5.52 2.20 5.54
C PRO A 63 5.02 3.09 6.68
N GLY A 64 3.80 2.83 7.15
CA GLY A 64 3.13 3.63 8.17
C GLY A 64 2.54 4.96 7.69
N GLY A 65 2.43 5.17 6.37
CA GLY A 65 1.90 6.40 5.76
C GLY A 65 2.93 7.49 5.53
N SER A 66 2.55 8.51 4.75
CA SER A 66 3.47 9.59 4.34
C SER A 66 3.93 10.48 5.48
N TYR A 67 3.15 10.58 6.56
CA TYR A 67 3.51 11.32 7.78
C TYR A 67 3.27 10.46 9.03
N ASN A 68 4.36 10.04 9.68
CA ASN A 68 4.34 9.30 10.93
C ASN A 68 5.50 9.73 11.86
N SER A 69 5.59 9.14 13.04
CA SER A 69 6.62 9.51 14.01
C SER A 69 8.06 9.21 13.57
N TYR A 70 8.27 8.29 12.62
CA TYR A 70 9.59 7.90 12.14
C TYR A 70 10.07 8.73 10.95
N ASN A 71 9.16 9.21 10.09
CA ASN A 71 9.52 9.93 8.87
C ASN A 71 9.33 11.45 8.95
N ARG A 72 8.86 11.99 10.09
CA ARG A 72 8.53 13.41 10.29
C ARG A 72 9.59 14.37 9.73
N ASP A 73 10.87 14.07 9.93
CA ASP A 73 11.98 14.95 9.54
C ASP A 73 12.48 14.67 8.11
N THR A 74 12.01 13.60 7.47
CA THR A 74 12.51 13.15 6.16
C THR A 74 11.41 13.03 5.10
N ALA A 75 10.14 13.01 5.46
CA ALA A 75 9.02 12.81 4.54
C ALA A 75 9.08 13.77 3.34
N ASP A 76 9.12 15.08 3.57
CA ASP A 76 9.09 16.10 2.51
C ASP A 76 10.25 15.94 1.51
N VAL A 77 11.46 15.66 2.02
CA VAL A 77 12.62 15.50 1.13
C VAL A 77 12.58 14.19 0.36
N ILE A 78 11.97 13.14 0.91
CA ILE A 78 11.74 11.88 0.22
C ILE A 78 10.66 12.07 -0.86
N ILE A 79 9.52 12.67 -0.50
CA ILE A 79 8.41 12.97 -1.43
C ILE A 79 8.92 13.75 -2.65
N ALA A 80 9.60 14.89 -2.40
CA ALA A 80 10.12 15.72 -3.47
C ALA A 80 11.10 14.95 -4.39
N GLU A 81 11.95 14.11 -3.82
CA GLU A 81 12.90 13.30 -4.61
C GLU A 81 12.17 12.23 -5.43
N MET A 82 11.17 11.56 -4.85
CA MET A 82 10.41 10.50 -5.52
C MET A 82 9.55 11.07 -6.66
N GLN A 83 8.86 12.19 -6.42
CA GLN A 83 8.09 12.88 -7.45
C GLN A 83 8.96 13.37 -8.60
N LYS A 84 10.15 13.91 -8.31
CA LYS A 84 11.14 14.29 -9.33
C LYS A 84 11.57 13.10 -10.20
N ARG A 85 11.52 11.88 -9.67
CA ARG A 85 11.82 10.64 -10.40
C ARG A 85 10.60 10.07 -11.13
N GLY A 86 9.45 10.72 -11.05
CA GLY A 86 8.22 10.30 -11.70
C GLY A 86 7.40 9.27 -10.92
N PHE A 87 7.63 9.14 -9.60
CA PHE A 87 6.82 8.30 -8.74
C PHE A 87 5.69 9.10 -8.08
N ALA A 88 4.49 8.52 -8.02
CA ALA A 88 3.38 8.97 -7.19
C ALA A 88 3.32 8.15 -5.90
N TYR A 89 2.86 8.76 -4.79
CA TYR A 89 2.63 8.05 -3.54
C TYR A 89 1.17 8.13 -3.13
N TYR A 90 0.74 7.15 -2.36
CA TYR A 90 -0.64 7.02 -1.91
C TYR A 90 -0.68 6.67 -0.44
N ASP A 91 -1.52 7.35 0.30
CA ASP A 91 -1.98 6.94 1.62
C ASP A 91 -3.33 6.22 1.49
N TRP A 92 -4.24 6.42 2.40
CA TRP A 92 -5.57 5.83 2.39
C TRP A 92 -6.55 6.74 3.14
N ASN A 93 -7.83 6.66 2.82
CA ASN A 93 -8.89 7.35 3.54
C ASN A 93 -9.88 6.38 4.20
N ALA A 94 -9.83 5.09 3.84
CA ALA A 94 -10.58 4.03 4.50
C ALA A 94 -9.67 2.86 4.87
N ALA A 95 -10.03 2.05 5.84
CA ALA A 95 -9.23 0.92 6.30
C ALA A 95 -10.08 -0.15 6.99
N THR A 96 -9.48 -1.33 7.21
CA THR A 96 -10.05 -2.38 8.07
C THR A 96 -9.38 -2.44 9.44
N ALA A 97 -8.31 -1.68 9.67
CA ALA A 97 -7.48 -1.73 10.88
C ALA A 97 -6.98 -3.15 11.23
N ASP A 98 -6.80 -4.01 10.23
CA ASP A 98 -6.40 -5.41 10.37
C ASP A 98 -5.02 -5.62 11.00
N ALA A 99 -4.14 -4.63 10.96
CA ALA A 99 -2.83 -4.67 11.62
C ALA A 99 -2.86 -4.39 13.13
N SER A 100 -4.05 -4.13 13.72
CA SER A 100 -4.17 -4.01 15.18
C SER A 100 -3.91 -5.35 15.86
N SER A 101 -3.20 -5.34 16.99
CA SER A 101 -2.95 -6.55 17.77
C SER A 101 -4.22 -7.19 18.36
N SER A 102 -5.33 -6.45 18.38
CA SER A 102 -6.65 -6.91 18.84
C SER A 102 -7.64 -7.10 17.68
N ALA A 103 -7.17 -7.10 16.43
CA ALA A 103 -8.03 -7.26 15.27
C ALA A 103 -8.78 -8.61 15.30
N THR A 104 -10.06 -8.55 15.02
CA THR A 104 -10.95 -9.69 14.81
C THR A 104 -11.74 -9.45 13.53
N TYR A 105 -12.39 -10.48 13.02
CA TYR A 105 -13.31 -10.34 11.88
C TYR A 105 -14.30 -9.19 12.10
N ASP A 106 -15.05 -9.25 13.22
CA ASP A 106 -16.08 -8.25 13.51
C ASP A 106 -15.50 -6.84 13.61
N SER A 107 -14.38 -6.67 14.34
CA SER A 107 -13.76 -5.34 14.47
C SER A 107 -13.22 -4.78 13.16
N CYS A 108 -12.75 -5.63 12.25
CA CYS A 108 -12.29 -5.20 10.93
C CYS A 108 -13.45 -4.74 10.05
N MET A 109 -14.56 -5.48 10.05
CA MET A 109 -15.75 -5.09 9.33
C MET A 109 -16.38 -3.82 9.89
N ASP A 110 -16.49 -3.72 11.21
CA ASP A 110 -17.00 -2.51 11.89
C ASP A 110 -16.13 -1.28 11.56
N TYR A 111 -14.80 -1.44 11.56
CA TYR A 111 -13.89 -0.32 11.24
C TYR A 111 -14.06 0.13 9.78
N LEU A 112 -14.13 -0.82 8.84
CA LEU A 112 -14.37 -0.51 7.44
C LEU A 112 -15.67 0.27 7.26
N GLN A 113 -16.77 -0.24 7.81
CA GLN A 113 -18.10 0.36 7.69
C GLN A 113 -18.15 1.81 8.22
N ASN A 114 -17.35 2.11 9.25
CA ASN A 114 -17.27 3.45 9.83
C ASN A 114 -16.23 4.35 9.14
N SER A 115 -15.39 3.82 8.25
CA SER A 115 -14.34 4.58 7.56
C SER A 115 -14.72 4.94 6.12
N ILE A 116 -15.71 4.27 5.52
CA ILE A 116 -16.20 4.59 4.18
C ILE A 116 -17.21 5.73 4.29
N ASP A 117 -16.85 6.92 3.80
CA ASP A 117 -17.69 8.12 3.89
C ASP A 117 -17.54 9.09 2.71
N SER A 118 -16.76 8.74 1.69
CA SER A 118 -16.44 9.57 0.53
C SER A 118 -16.89 8.92 -0.77
N ASP A 119 -17.05 9.70 -1.84
CA ASP A 119 -17.34 9.18 -3.17
C ASP A 119 -16.16 8.39 -3.78
N HIS A 120 -14.96 8.55 -3.22
CA HIS A 120 -13.73 7.93 -3.68
C HIS A 120 -12.90 7.42 -2.50
N GLU A 121 -12.68 6.10 -2.45
CA GLU A 121 -12.04 5.44 -1.32
C GLU A 121 -10.77 4.69 -1.73
N VAL A 122 -9.71 4.89 -0.98
CA VAL A 122 -8.49 4.06 -1.00
C VAL A 122 -8.45 3.27 0.30
N VAL A 123 -8.79 1.99 0.22
CA VAL A 123 -8.92 1.12 1.40
C VAL A 123 -7.58 0.46 1.72
N LEU A 124 -7.09 0.64 2.95
CA LEU A 124 -5.92 -0.05 3.47
C LEU A 124 -6.27 -1.40 4.06
N MET A 125 -5.59 -2.44 3.57
CA MET A 125 -5.57 -3.79 4.12
C MET A 125 -4.15 -4.38 4.00
N HIS A 126 -3.84 -5.44 4.75
CA HIS A 126 -2.53 -6.10 4.73
C HIS A 126 -2.64 -7.55 4.25
N ASP A 127 -1.93 -7.89 3.20
CA ASP A 127 -1.89 -9.22 2.57
C ASP A 127 -1.05 -10.27 3.32
N SER A 128 -0.28 -9.82 4.31
CA SER A 128 0.61 -10.67 5.11
C SER A 128 -0.04 -11.24 6.37
N LEU A 129 -1.28 -10.85 6.68
CA LEU A 129 -2.00 -11.27 7.88
C LEU A 129 -2.91 -12.46 7.59
N GLU A 130 -2.93 -13.45 8.48
CA GLU A 130 -3.78 -14.64 8.35
C GLU A 130 -5.28 -14.33 8.47
N LEU A 131 -5.63 -13.23 9.12
CA LEU A 131 -7.00 -12.79 9.30
C LEU A 131 -7.60 -12.21 8.01
N THR A 132 -6.83 -11.40 7.28
CA THR A 132 -7.32 -10.63 6.14
C THR A 132 -8.00 -11.47 5.05
N PRO A 133 -7.46 -12.63 4.62
CA PRO A 133 -8.14 -13.47 3.64
C PRO A 133 -9.49 -14.03 4.10
N GLN A 134 -9.73 -14.10 5.43
CA GLN A 134 -10.95 -14.69 5.98
C GLN A 134 -12.18 -13.81 5.80
N TYR A 135 -11.99 -12.50 5.65
CA TYR A 135 -13.09 -11.53 5.47
C TYR A 135 -12.98 -10.69 4.19
N LEU A 136 -11.96 -10.92 3.37
CA LEU A 136 -11.75 -10.11 2.14
C LEU A 136 -12.97 -10.15 1.22
N GLN A 137 -13.64 -11.30 1.08
CA GLN A 137 -14.82 -11.41 0.23
C GLN A 137 -15.97 -10.57 0.78
N ASP A 138 -16.16 -10.58 2.10
CA ASP A 138 -17.23 -9.81 2.75
C ASP A 138 -16.98 -8.30 2.65
N VAL A 139 -15.70 -7.86 2.69
CA VAL A 139 -15.30 -6.48 2.39
C VAL A 139 -15.69 -6.10 0.97
N ILE A 140 -15.36 -6.95 0.00
CA ILE A 140 -15.68 -6.71 -1.42
C ILE A 140 -17.19 -6.61 -1.63
N ASP A 141 -17.94 -7.53 -1.04
CA ASP A 141 -19.39 -7.58 -1.18
C ASP A 141 -20.05 -6.37 -0.50
N TYR A 142 -19.62 -6.01 0.71
CA TYR A 142 -20.10 -4.82 1.41
C TYR A 142 -19.87 -3.53 0.59
N ILE A 143 -18.64 -3.32 0.08
CA ILE A 143 -18.31 -2.13 -0.71
C ILE A 143 -19.17 -2.05 -1.99
N LYS A 144 -19.44 -3.19 -2.64
CA LYS A 144 -20.35 -3.24 -3.79
C LYS A 144 -21.80 -2.94 -3.42
N ASP A 145 -22.27 -3.47 -2.29
CA ASP A 145 -23.63 -3.25 -1.81
C ASP A 145 -23.87 -1.77 -1.43
N GLU A 146 -22.81 -1.06 -0.97
CA GLU A 146 -22.84 0.39 -0.76
C GLU A 146 -22.79 1.20 -2.09
N GLY A 147 -22.69 0.53 -3.24
CA GLY A 147 -22.78 1.14 -4.56
C GLY A 147 -21.45 1.55 -5.20
N TYR A 148 -20.32 1.18 -4.61
CA TYR A 148 -19.00 1.45 -5.18
C TYR A 148 -18.63 0.44 -6.28
N SER A 149 -17.79 0.88 -7.22
CA SER A 149 -17.04 0.03 -8.14
C SER A 149 -15.57 -0.06 -7.73
N PHE A 150 -14.89 -1.13 -8.14
CA PHE A 150 -13.46 -1.29 -7.91
C PHE A 150 -12.68 -0.90 -9.16
N GLU A 151 -11.63 -0.13 -8.97
CA GLU A 151 -10.70 0.28 -10.03
C GLU A 151 -9.26 0.08 -9.58
N THR A 152 -8.34 0.03 -10.53
CA THR A 152 -6.91 0.07 -10.23
C THR A 152 -6.49 1.52 -9.99
N ILE A 153 -5.58 1.75 -9.04
CA ILE A 153 -5.04 3.08 -8.75
C ILE A 153 -4.41 3.68 -10.00
N ASP A 154 -4.77 4.91 -10.32
CA ASP A 154 -4.11 5.75 -11.32
C ASP A 154 -3.67 7.10 -10.73
N THR A 155 -3.08 7.97 -11.55
CA THR A 155 -2.56 9.26 -11.06
C THR A 155 -3.64 10.28 -10.68
N ALA A 156 -4.92 10.00 -10.96
CA ALA A 156 -6.05 10.84 -10.54
C ALA A 156 -6.55 10.51 -9.13
N ASP A 157 -6.16 9.34 -8.60
CA ASP A 157 -6.66 8.79 -7.33
C ASP A 157 -5.76 9.10 -6.14
N GLU A 158 -4.90 10.12 -6.22
CA GLU A 158 -3.94 10.44 -5.16
C GLU A 158 -4.67 10.81 -3.85
N VAL A 159 -4.45 10.00 -2.81
CA VAL A 159 -4.88 10.25 -1.43
C VAL A 159 -3.65 10.42 -0.56
N HIS A 160 -3.55 11.54 0.13
CA HIS A 160 -2.40 11.89 0.98
C HIS A 160 -2.86 12.34 2.36
N PHE A 161 -2.05 12.05 3.39
CA PHE A 161 -2.21 12.60 4.74
C PHE A 161 -1.76 14.05 4.83
#